data_10cc70eacd6f711db0b83c8d8113c9de
#
_entry.id   10cc70eacd6f711db0b83c8d8113c9de
#
_cell.length_a   1.000
_cell.length_b   1.000
_cell.length_c   1.000
_cell.angle_alpha   90.00
_cell.angle_beta   90.00
_cell.angle_gamma   90.00
#
_symmetry.space_group_name_H-M   'P 1'
#
loop_
_entity.id
_entity.type
_entity.pdbx_description
1 polymer ?
#
loop_
_entity_poly.entity_id
_entity_poly.type
_entity_poly.pdbx_seq_one_letter_code
_entity_poly.pdbx_strand_id
1 'polypeptide(L)'
;TITVQAGFDLEPETGRALYADIRIGEIRAGSGKKSSDQFLELKVPGNEVFLRVGEAWGDVDASAVHREMIRRTIKEHLDKEKRLRPLGVKVLSLFFIDEVAKYRQYDEQGNAVKGEYAVIFEEEYKRWARHPDYQSLFGEIDLATAADEVHNGYFSIDKKKVGGKTVE
;
A
#
# COMPACT_ATOMS: atom_id res chain seq x y z
N THR A 1 -3.07 1.56 -15.51
CA THR A 1 -3.47 3.00 -15.45
C THR A 1 -4.23 3.32 -16.70
N ILE A 2 -5.39 3.94 -16.57
CA ILE A 2 -6.22 4.42 -17.70
C ILE A 2 -6.37 5.94 -17.58
N THR A 3 -6.53 6.59 -18.73
CA THR A 3 -6.88 8.01 -18.77
C THR A 3 -8.39 8.10 -18.98
N VAL A 4 -9.07 8.89 -18.16
CA VAL A 4 -10.51 9.08 -18.23
C VAL A 4 -10.88 10.52 -18.54
N GLN A 5 -12.06 10.72 -19.12
CA GLN A 5 -12.64 12.03 -19.39
C GLN A 5 -14.12 12.04 -18.98
N ALA A 6 -14.70 13.20 -18.85
CA ALA A 6 -16.12 13.33 -18.54
C ALA A 6 -16.97 12.60 -19.60
N GLY A 7 -18.02 11.91 -19.15
CA GLY A 7 -18.87 11.06 -19.97
C GLY A 7 -18.36 9.64 -20.22
N PHE A 8 -17.16 9.31 -19.76
CA PHE A 8 -16.53 8.01 -19.95
C PHE A 8 -17.28 6.90 -19.20
N ASP A 9 -17.59 5.81 -19.88
CA ASP A 9 -18.23 4.64 -19.30
C ASP A 9 -17.16 3.64 -18.84
N LEU A 10 -17.21 3.26 -17.56
CA LEU A 10 -16.12 2.49 -16.95
C LEU A 10 -16.16 1.00 -17.30
N GLU A 11 -17.33 0.42 -17.55
CA GLU A 11 -17.43 -1.02 -17.83
C GLU A 11 -16.75 -1.41 -19.16
N PRO A 12 -17.08 -0.81 -20.32
CA PRO A 12 -16.48 -1.19 -21.58
C PRO A 12 -14.97 -0.93 -21.63
N GLU A 13 -14.50 0.11 -20.95
CA GLU A 13 -13.10 0.51 -20.98
C GLU A 13 -12.23 -0.30 -20.02
N THR A 14 -12.80 -0.85 -18.96
CA THR A 14 -12.07 -1.67 -17.99
C THR A 14 -12.28 -3.16 -18.19
N GLY A 15 -13.34 -3.55 -18.92
CA GLY A 15 -13.76 -4.93 -19.09
C GLY A 15 -14.28 -5.56 -17.79
N ARG A 16 -14.70 -4.76 -16.80
CA ARG A 16 -15.11 -5.23 -15.48
C ARG A 16 -16.58 -4.96 -15.23
N ALA A 17 -17.38 -6.01 -15.13
CA ALA A 17 -18.82 -5.93 -14.82
C ALA A 17 -19.13 -5.22 -13.49
N LEU A 18 -18.17 -5.13 -12.57
CA LEU A 18 -18.29 -4.34 -11.32
C LEU A 18 -18.56 -2.86 -11.59
N TYR A 19 -18.16 -2.36 -12.74
CA TYR A 19 -18.33 -0.96 -13.13
C TYR A 19 -19.52 -0.75 -14.10
N ALA A 20 -20.45 -1.72 -14.16
CA ALA A 20 -21.66 -1.59 -14.95
C ALA A 20 -22.46 -0.34 -14.55
N ASP A 21 -22.90 0.40 -15.56
CA ASP A 21 -23.67 1.64 -15.38
C ASP A 21 -22.95 2.76 -14.60
N ILE A 22 -21.62 2.67 -14.44
CA ILE A 22 -20.84 3.71 -13.78
C ILE A 22 -20.14 4.57 -14.83
N ARG A 23 -20.39 5.88 -14.77
CA ARG A 23 -19.83 6.88 -15.67
C ARG A 23 -19.05 7.95 -14.93
N ILE A 24 -18.02 8.47 -15.58
CA ILE A 24 -17.32 9.66 -15.13
C ILE A 24 -18.20 10.88 -15.40
N GLY A 25 -18.53 11.61 -14.34
CA GLY A 25 -19.22 12.89 -14.44
C GLY A 25 -18.25 14.05 -14.62
N GLU A 26 -18.37 15.08 -13.77
CA GLU A 26 -17.46 16.23 -13.79
C GLU A 26 -16.05 15.85 -13.31
N ILE A 27 -15.04 16.35 -14.01
CA ILE A 27 -13.65 16.30 -13.56
C ILE A 27 -13.19 17.72 -13.31
N ARG A 28 -12.91 18.05 -12.07
CA ARG A 28 -12.36 19.36 -11.70
C ARG A 28 -10.89 19.24 -11.37
N ALA A 29 -10.05 19.67 -12.29
CA ALA A 29 -8.62 19.90 -12.03
C ALA A 29 -8.49 21.25 -11.31
N GLY A 30 -7.93 21.27 -10.11
CA GLY A 30 -7.75 22.51 -9.36
C GLY A 30 -6.85 23.49 -10.10
N SER A 31 -7.25 24.72 -10.18
CA SER A 31 -6.43 25.82 -10.65
C SER A 31 -5.71 26.46 -9.47
N GLY A 32 -4.44 26.08 -9.21
CA GLY A 32 -3.63 26.73 -8.20
C GLY A 32 -3.40 25.95 -6.89
N LYS A 33 -2.88 26.61 -5.87
CA LYS A 33 -2.29 26.05 -4.65
C LYS A 33 -3.22 25.31 -3.67
N LYS A 34 -4.51 25.16 -3.95
CA LYS A 34 -5.46 24.45 -3.09
C LYS A 34 -5.92 23.15 -3.76
N SER A 35 -5.40 22.02 -3.30
CA SER A 35 -5.85 20.71 -3.77
C SER A 35 -7.27 20.33 -3.30
N SER A 36 -7.87 21.12 -2.40
CA SER A 36 -9.20 20.90 -1.85
C SER A 36 -10.33 20.96 -2.85
N ASP A 37 -10.11 21.61 -4.00
CA ASP A 37 -11.12 21.83 -5.03
C ASP A 37 -11.03 20.83 -6.19
N GLN A 38 -10.09 19.87 -6.09
CA GLN A 38 -9.94 18.82 -7.10
C GLN A 38 -10.87 17.66 -6.77
N PHE A 39 -11.70 17.28 -7.73
CA PHE A 39 -12.52 16.08 -7.59
C PHE A 39 -12.83 15.45 -8.95
N LEU A 40 -13.21 14.19 -8.87
CA LEU A 40 -13.78 13.40 -9.95
C LEU A 40 -15.16 12.92 -9.50
N GLU A 41 -16.19 13.24 -10.26
CA GLU A 41 -17.51 12.74 -10.04
C GLU A 41 -17.69 11.36 -10.68
N LEU A 42 -18.22 10.41 -9.91
CA LEU A 42 -18.72 9.13 -10.40
C LEU A 42 -20.24 9.16 -10.36
N LYS A 43 -20.88 8.98 -11.51
CA LYS A 43 -22.32 8.75 -11.61
C LYS A 43 -22.58 7.26 -11.50
N VAL A 44 -23.11 6.86 -10.35
CA VAL A 44 -23.46 5.47 -10.06
C VAL A 44 -24.99 5.36 -10.04
N PRO A 45 -25.58 4.18 -10.29
CA PRO A 45 -27.03 4.01 -10.25
C PRO A 45 -27.62 4.53 -8.92
N GLY A 46 -28.47 5.55 -9.01
CA GLY A 46 -29.17 6.14 -7.86
C GLY A 46 -28.35 7.07 -6.97
N ASN A 47 -27.08 7.36 -7.29
CA ASN A 47 -26.22 8.24 -6.49
C ASN A 47 -25.15 8.93 -7.32
N GLU A 48 -24.55 9.97 -6.74
CA GLU A 48 -23.36 10.65 -7.24
C GLU A 48 -22.27 10.60 -6.16
N VAL A 49 -21.06 10.24 -6.54
CA VAL A 49 -19.91 10.13 -5.63
C VAL A 49 -18.82 11.05 -6.11
N PHE A 50 -18.28 11.88 -5.21
CA PHE A 50 -17.21 12.80 -5.51
C PHE A 50 -15.93 12.28 -4.87
N LEU A 51 -14.93 11.92 -5.69
CA LEU A 51 -13.65 11.42 -5.25
C LEU A 51 -12.59 12.50 -5.35
N ARG A 52 -11.82 12.68 -4.29
CA ARG A 52 -10.61 13.49 -4.28
C ARG A 52 -9.40 12.67 -4.70
N VAL A 53 -8.31 13.35 -5.00
CA VAL A 53 -7.04 12.67 -5.31
C VAL A 53 -6.60 11.79 -4.13
N GLY A 54 -6.42 10.50 -4.40
CA GLY A 54 -6.05 9.50 -3.39
C GLY A 54 -7.23 8.77 -2.74
N GLU A 55 -8.48 9.21 -2.98
CA GLU A 55 -9.66 8.47 -2.52
C GLU A 55 -10.02 7.34 -3.50
N ALA A 56 -10.65 6.29 -2.98
CA ALA A 56 -11.15 5.17 -3.75
C ALA A 56 -12.66 4.99 -3.50
N TRP A 57 -13.38 4.46 -4.49
CA TRP A 57 -14.78 4.13 -4.39
C TRP A 57 -15.03 2.70 -4.88
N GLY A 58 -16.00 2.04 -4.28
CA GLY A 58 -16.40 0.67 -4.57
C GLY A 58 -15.95 -0.29 -3.45
N ASP A 59 -16.30 -1.55 -3.62
CA ASP A 59 -15.89 -2.64 -2.69
C ASP A 59 -14.41 -3.00 -2.88
N VAL A 60 -13.55 -1.99 -2.93
CA VAL A 60 -12.12 -2.25 -2.91
C VAL A 60 -11.76 -2.50 -1.45
N ASP A 61 -11.49 -3.74 -1.13
CA ASP A 61 -10.89 -4.09 0.15
C ASP A 61 -9.60 -3.26 0.34
N ALA A 62 -9.65 -2.35 1.30
CA ALA A 62 -8.52 -1.46 1.60
C ALA A 62 -7.24 -2.28 1.89
N SER A 63 -7.39 -3.43 2.53
CA SER A 63 -6.29 -4.37 2.79
C SER A 63 -5.70 -4.92 1.49
N ALA A 64 -6.54 -5.23 0.49
CA ALA A 64 -6.06 -5.68 -0.82
C ALA A 64 -5.27 -4.58 -1.56
N VAL A 65 -5.70 -3.33 -1.46
CA VAL A 65 -4.96 -2.18 -2.04
C VAL A 65 -3.62 -2.00 -1.33
N HIS A 66 -3.61 -2.00 0.00
CA HIS A 66 -2.38 -1.86 0.78
C HIS A 66 -1.40 -3.02 0.49
N ARG A 67 -1.90 -4.25 0.39
CA ARG A 67 -1.11 -5.42 0.00
C ARG A 67 -0.44 -5.21 -1.37
N GLU A 68 -1.19 -4.73 -2.37
CA GLU A 68 -0.65 -4.49 -3.70
C GLU A 68 0.40 -3.36 -3.70
N MET A 69 0.19 -2.30 -2.94
CA MET A 69 1.16 -1.21 -2.78
C MET A 69 2.46 -1.71 -2.14
N ILE A 70 2.36 -2.48 -1.05
CA ILE A 70 3.51 -3.09 -0.37
C ILE A 70 4.24 -4.04 -1.32
N ARG A 71 3.50 -4.93 -1.99
CA ARG A 71 4.04 -5.89 -2.95
C ARG A 71 4.83 -5.22 -4.06
N ARG A 72 4.28 -4.15 -4.63
CA ARG A 72 4.93 -3.39 -5.70
C ARG A 72 6.20 -2.68 -5.20
N THR A 73 6.15 -2.10 -4.01
CA THR A 73 7.32 -1.44 -3.41
C THR A 73 8.45 -2.43 -3.16
N ILE A 74 8.14 -3.64 -2.66
CA ILE A 74 9.13 -4.71 -2.47
C ILE A 74 9.75 -5.10 -3.81
N LYS A 75 8.94 -5.28 -4.85
CA LYS A 75 9.43 -5.61 -6.19
C LYS A 75 10.40 -4.54 -6.71
N GLU A 76 10.02 -3.28 -6.65
CA GLU A 76 10.86 -2.16 -7.09
C GLU A 76 12.17 -2.07 -6.28
N HIS A 77 12.12 -2.38 -4.98
CA HIS A 77 13.30 -2.47 -4.13
C HIS A 77 14.26 -3.57 -4.64
N LEU A 78 13.75 -4.78 -4.86
CA LEU A 78 14.54 -5.92 -5.30
C LEU A 78 15.10 -5.72 -6.73
N ASP A 79 14.35 -5.12 -7.62
CA ASP A 79 14.81 -4.74 -8.96
C ASP A 79 15.99 -3.75 -8.90
N LYS A 80 15.89 -2.75 -8.02
CA LYS A 80 16.98 -1.81 -7.78
C LYS A 80 18.18 -2.47 -7.14
N GLU A 81 17.98 -3.31 -6.14
CA GLU A 81 19.06 -4.02 -5.47
C GLU A 81 19.81 -4.94 -6.42
N LYS A 82 19.10 -5.72 -7.24
CA LYS A 82 19.69 -6.57 -8.27
C LYS A 82 20.60 -5.79 -9.23
N ARG A 83 20.20 -4.58 -9.60
CA ARG A 83 20.96 -3.70 -10.50
C ARG A 83 22.14 -3.02 -9.83
N LEU A 84 22.00 -2.61 -8.57
CA LEU A 84 22.97 -1.74 -7.88
C LEU A 84 23.94 -2.50 -6.99
N ARG A 85 23.59 -3.69 -6.52
CA ARG A 85 24.44 -4.53 -5.68
C ARG A 85 25.81 -4.86 -6.29
N PRO A 86 25.90 -5.19 -7.60
CA PRO A 86 27.21 -5.41 -8.25
C PRO A 86 28.11 -4.17 -8.25
N LEU A 87 27.54 -2.98 -8.08
CA LEU A 87 28.25 -1.71 -7.97
C LEU A 87 28.61 -1.34 -6.51
N GLY A 88 28.36 -2.22 -5.56
CA GLY A 88 28.59 -1.98 -4.14
C GLY A 88 27.60 -1.01 -3.49
N VAL A 89 26.48 -0.72 -4.15
CA VAL A 89 25.46 0.22 -3.64
C VAL A 89 24.34 -0.56 -2.94
N LYS A 90 24.11 -0.24 -1.67
CA LYS A 90 23.00 -0.78 -0.88
C LYS A 90 21.74 0.03 -1.10
N VAL A 91 20.61 -0.65 -1.31
CA VAL A 91 19.30 -0.03 -1.47
C VAL A 91 18.57 0.00 -0.12
N LEU A 92 17.92 1.11 0.18
CA LEU A 92 17.01 1.27 1.32
C LEU A 92 15.67 1.79 0.81
N SER A 93 14.57 1.21 1.27
CA SER A 93 13.21 1.70 0.99
C SER A 93 12.55 2.18 2.28
N LEU A 94 11.86 3.31 2.19
CA LEU A 94 11.09 3.87 3.30
C LEU A 94 9.59 3.75 2.99
N PHE A 95 8.85 3.25 3.97
CA PHE A 95 7.40 3.21 3.95
C PHE A 95 6.87 4.25 4.95
N PHE A 96 6.06 5.18 4.46
CA PHE A 96 5.33 6.10 5.33
C PHE A 96 3.96 5.50 5.61
N ILE A 97 3.66 5.31 6.89
CA ILE A 97 2.41 4.74 7.35
C ILE A 97 1.62 5.76 8.18
N ASP A 98 0.31 5.71 8.08
CA ASP A 98 -0.61 6.64 8.73
C ASP A 98 -0.85 6.31 10.22
N GLU A 99 -0.82 5.02 10.57
CA GLU A 99 -1.08 4.55 11.92
C GLU A 99 -0.05 3.52 12.38
N VAL A 100 0.56 3.74 13.55
CA VAL A 100 1.52 2.79 14.16
C VAL A 100 0.91 1.40 14.33
N ALA A 101 -0.37 1.33 14.72
CA ALA A 101 -1.07 0.06 14.94
C ALA A 101 -1.16 -0.84 13.71
N LYS A 102 -1.06 -0.29 12.50
CA LYS A 102 -0.99 -1.07 11.25
C LYS A 102 0.34 -1.81 11.09
N TYR A 103 1.39 -1.34 11.72
CA TYR A 103 2.72 -1.98 11.68
C TYR A 103 3.06 -2.71 12.98
N ARG A 104 2.79 -2.07 14.16
CA ARG A 104 3.08 -2.60 15.48
C ARG A 104 1.86 -2.43 16.39
N GLN A 105 1.50 -3.52 17.06
CA GLN A 105 0.49 -3.54 18.12
C GLN A 105 1.11 -4.04 19.41
N TYR A 106 0.34 -4.04 20.49
CA TYR A 106 0.76 -4.56 21.79
C TYR A 106 -0.32 -5.52 22.30
N ASP A 107 0.11 -6.68 22.80
CA ASP A 107 -0.77 -7.63 23.47
C ASP A 107 -1.18 -7.13 24.87
N GLU A 108 -2.00 -7.93 25.56
CA GLU A 108 -2.47 -7.60 26.92
C GLU A 108 -1.35 -7.51 27.95
N GLN A 109 -0.22 -8.17 27.69
CA GLN A 109 0.98 -8.17 28.51
C GLN A 109 1.94 -7.01 28.18
N GLY A 110 1.64 -6.24 27.11
CA GLY A 110 2.45 -5.13 26.66
C GLY A 110 3.63 -5.53 25.76
N ASN A 111 3.68 -6.77 25.27
CA ASN A 111 4.68 -7.19 24.30
C ASN A 111 4.30 -6.69 22.90
N ALA A 112 5.29 -6.28 22.12
CA ALA A 112 5.08 -5.87 20.75
C ALA A 112 4.68 -7.07 19.87
N VAL A 113 3.57 -6.92 19.13
CA VAL A 113 3.10 -7.87 18.13
C VAL A 113 2.98 -7.18 16.77
N LYS A 114 3.09 -7.97 15.69
CA LYS A 114 3.03 -7.44 14.33
C LYS A 114 1.63 -6.94 13.99
N GLY A 115 1.55 -5.74 13.46
CA GLY A 115 0.34 -5.23 12.84
C GLY A 115 0.18 -5.77 11.41
N GLU A 116 -0.95 -5.46 10.80
CA GLU A 116 -1.34 -5.95 9.47
C GLU A 116 -0.26 -5.69 8.39
N TYR A 117 0.31 -4.49 8.36
CA TYR A 117 1.31 -4.14 7.34
C TYR A 117 2.63 -4.88 7.49
N ALA A 118 3.05 -5.16 8.72
CA ALA A 118 4.24 -5.97 8.96
C ALA A 118 4.03 -7.42 8.47
N VAL A 119 2.86 -7.99 8.75
CA VAL A 119 2.48 -9.33 8.27
C VAL A 119 2.44 -9.38 6.74
N ILE A 120 1.73 -8.43 6.11
CA ILE A 120 1.66 -8.33 4.65
C ILE A 120 3.05 -8.18 4.03
N PHE A 121 3.90 -7.32 4.62
CA PHE A 121 5.26 -7.12 4.13
C PHE A 121 6.05 -8.44 4.12
N GLU A 122 6.04 -9.17 5.23
CA GLU A 122 6.80 -10.43 5.32
C GLU A 122 6.29 -11.50 4.36
N GLU A 123 4.97 -11.62 4.19
CA GLU A 123 4.37 -12.55 3.23
C GLU A 123 4.78 -12.23 1.79
N GLU A 124 4.66 -10.97 1.38
CA GLU A 124 5.01 -10.53 0.03
C GLU A 124 6.52 -10.56 -0.21
N TYR A 125 7.34 -10.23 0.82
CA TYR A 125 8.79 -10.35 0.74
C TYR A 125 9.22 -11.81 0.53
N LYS A 126 8.70 -12.75 1.33
CA LYS A 126 8.96 -14.18 1.16
C LYS A 126 8.55 -14.71 -0.21
N ARG A 127 7.44 -14.21 -0.73
CA ARG A 127 6.95 -14.55 -2.07
C ARG A 127 7.92 -14.09 -3.16
N TRP A 128 8.33 -12.82 -3.12
CA TRP A 128 9.27 -12.25 -4.11
C TRP A 128 10.67 -12.85 -3.98
N ALA A 129 11.17 -13.09 -2.76
CA ALA A 129 12.47 -13.68 -2.53
C ALA A 129 12.61 -15.11 -3.11
N ARG A 130 11.49 -15.84 -3.21
CA ARG A 130 11.45 -17.15 -3.87
C ARG A 130 11.33 -17.07 -5.39
N HIS A 131 11.09 -15.88 -5.95
CA HIS A 131 10.93 -15.73 -7.39
C HIS A 131 12.28 -15.95 -8.09
N PRO A 132 12.31 -16.73 -9.19
CA PRO A 132 13.57 -17.07 -9.91
C PRO A 132 14.45 -15.86 -10.24
N ASP A 133 13.84 -14.73 -10.57
CA ASP A 133 14.54 -13.50 -10.93
C ASP A 133 15.40 -12.91 -9.81
N TYR A 134 15.12 -13.26 -8.55
CA TYR A 134 15.80 -12.70 -7.38
C TYR A 134 16.63 -13.71 -6.58
N GLN A 135 16.69 -14.97 -6.98
CA GLN A 135 17.47 -16.02 -6.29
C GLN A 135 18.93 -15.62 -6.09
N SER A 136 19.52 -14.91 -7.04
CA SER A 136 20.91 -14.44 -6.93
C SER A 136 21.14 -13.42 -5.81
N LEU A 137 20.09 -12.80 -5.28
CA LEU A 137 20.19 -11.85 -4.17
C LEU A 137 20.23 -12.55 -2.81
N PHE A 138 19.61 -13.72 -2.69
CA PHE A 138 19.33 -14.39 -1.42
C PHE A 138 20.23 -15.60 -1.15
N GLY A 139 20.74 -16.27 -2.20
CA GLY A 139 21.56 -17.47 -2.03
C GLY A 139 20.84 -18.55 -1.20
N GLU A 140 21.50 -19.08 -0.17
CA GLU A 140 20.98 -20.10 0.76
C GLU A 140 20.40 -19.48 2.06
N ILE A 141 19.90 -18.25 2.01
CA ILE A 141 19.35 -17.57 3.21
C ILE A 141 18.03 -18.20 3.62
N ASP A 142 17.86 -18.45 4.91
CA ASP A 142 16.54 -18.80 5.48
C ASP A 142 15.61 -17.61 5.37
N LEU A 143 14.68 -17.68 4.38
CA LEU A 143 13.74 -16.61 4.08
C LEU A 143 12.71 -16.37 5.20
N ALA A 144 12.51 -17.31 6.12
CA ALA A 144 11.60 -17.14 7.22
C ALA A 144 12.18 -16.17 8.27
N THR A 145 13.42 -16.39 8.66
CA THR A 145 14.16 -15.50 9.57
C THR A 145 14.50 -14.17 8.90
N ALA A 146 14.97 -14.22 7.65
CA ALA A 146 15.35 -13.01 6.91
C ALA A 146 14.18 -12.02 6.75
N ALA A 147 12.94 -12.50 6.57
CA ALA A 147 11.80 -11.60 6.38
C ALA A 147 11.48 -10.76 7.63
N ASP A 148 11.72 -11.28 8.82
CA ASP A 148 11.54 -10.54 10.08
C ASP A 148 12.66 -9.52 10.32
N GLU A 149 13.87 -9.83 9.86
CA GLU A 149 15.07 -9.01 10.09
C GLU A 149 15.28 -7.89 9.07
N VAL A 150 14.64 -7.96 7.90
CA VAL A 150 14.87 -7.00 6.80
C VAL A 150 14.05 -5.71 6.91
N HIS A 151 13.15 -5.62 7.88
CA HIS A 151 12.36 -4.41 8.10
C HIS A 151 12.32 -4.01 9.56
N ASN A 152 12.21 -2.72 9.82
CA ASN A 152 12.03 -2.17 11.16
C ASN A 152 11.19 -0.90 11.09
N GLY A 153 10.44 -0.62 12.16
CA GLY A 153 9.63 0.60 12.27
C GLY A 153 10.27 1.61 13.23
N TYR A 154 10.37 2.85 12.77
CA TYR A 154 10.70 3.99 13.61
C TYR A 154 9.48 4.90 13.74
N PHE A 155 9.09 5.19 14.98
CA PHE A 155 7.93 6.02 15.30
C PHE A 155 8.33 7.11 16.28
N SER A 156 7.90 8.34 16.00
CA SER A 156 8.13 9.48 16.90
C SER A 156 7.29 9.39 18.18
N ILE A 157 6.11 8.76 18.08
CA ILE A 157 5.20 8.50 19.21
C ILE A 157 4.68 7.07 19.02
N ASP A 158 4.93 6.21 20.00
CA ASP A 158 4.47 4.81 20.01
C ASP A 158 3.67 4.57 21.30
N LYS A 159 2.34 4.72 21.21
CA LYS A 159 1.43 4.58 22.36
C LYS A 159 1.07 3.12 22.58
N LYS A 160 1.45 2.56 23.73
CA LYS A 160 1.01 1.24 24.13
C LYS A 160 0.00 1.30 25.28
N LYS A 161 -0.96 0.38 25.30
CA LYS A 161 -1.87 0.19 26.41
C LYS A 161 -1.33 -0.90 27.32
N VAL A 162 -1.08 -0.58 28.58
CA VAL A 162 -0.68 -1.53 29.62
C VAL A 162 -1.67 -1.41 30.78
N GLY A 163 -2.36 -2.49 31.12
CA GLY A 163 -3.35 -2.49 32.19
C GLY A 163 -4.48 -1.48 32.02
N GLY A 164 -4.92 -1.23 30.77
CA GLY A 164 -5.98 -0.27 30.46
C GLY A 164 -5.55 1.20 30.42
N LYS A 165 -4.28 1.51 30.71
CA LYS A 165 -3.72 2.88 30.64
C LYS A 165 -2.84 3.00 29.39
N THR A 166 -2.93 4.14 28.70
CA THR A 166 -2.03 4.48 27.59
C THR A 166 -0.70 4.97 28.17
N VAL A 167 0.40 4.37 27.75
CA VAL A 167 1.79 4.76 28.09
C VAL A 167 2.49 5.19 26.81
N GLU A 168 3.19 6.31 26.83
CA GLU A 168 4.04 6.81 25.74
C GLU A 168 5.48 6.37 25.93
#